data_476432150daeee442476c09521327f24
#
_entry.id   476432150daeee442476c09521327f24
#
_cell.length_a   1.000
_cell.length_b   1.000
_cell.length_c   1.000
_cell.angle_alpha   90.00
_cell.angle_beta   90.00
_cell.angle_gamma   90.00
#
_symmetry.space_group_name_H-M   'P 1'
#
loop_
_entity.id
_entity.type
_entity.pdbx_description
1 polymer ?
#
loop_
_entity_poly.entity_id
_entity_poly.type
_entity_poly.pdbx_seq_one_letter_code
_entity_poly.pdbx_strand_id
1 'polypeptide(L)'
;MTNLLKQRLMAGETIAATWINTGSPEACDIVVNAGWDVVVIDCEHGAAPLEDGLSLIRVVQAAGGQAVLRVPDSSDTTLKRALDRGAQSIIVPMVNSVAQAKAIARSCLYPPRGARGYAAPIVRGSLYGRRADYAQKAHEDLLVMVQCEHVDAVAHLKDIAAVDGIDMAFVGPNDLSGSIGLLEQLEHPELKKLKQQIEQTAREAGLRLGTITGGGRSYAELREAGYRFIVGPSDVGLLFGAARQAHQEMLAELSPGAKAASPSLTY
;
A
#
# COMPACT_ATOMS: atom_id res chain seq x y z
N MET A 1 17.22 7.04 -9.00
CA MET A 1 16.80 7.87 -7.85
C MET A 1 16.75 6.94 -6.66
N THR A 2 17.31 7.33 -5.55
CA THR A 2 17.25 6.55 -4.31
C THR A 2 15.83 6.50 -3.79
N ASN A 3 15.36 5.36 -3.32
CA ASN A 3 14.04 5.23 -2.71
C ASN A 3 14.08 5.73 -1.25
N LEU A 4 13.69 6.98 -1.04
CA LEU A 4 13.70 7.60 0.29
C LEU A 4 12.72 6.90 1.25
N LEU A 5 11.55 6.46 0.76
CA LEU A 5 10.59 5.71 1.58
C LEU A 5 11.20 4.43 2.12
N LYS A 6 11.88 3.66 1.26
CA LYS A 6 12.59 2.45 1.70
C LYS A 6 13.63 2.78 2.77
N GLN A 7 14.43 3.83 2.57
CA GLN A 7 15.45 4.22 3.56
C GLN A 7 14.84 4.58 4.92
N ARG A 8 13.77 5.38 4.94
CA ARG A 8 13.04 5.77 6.16
C ARG A 8 12.51 4.54 6.89
N LEU A 9 11.86 3.63 6.17
CA LEU A 9 11.33 2.37 6.73
C LEU A 9 12.46 1.46 7.25
N MET A 10 13.59 1.36 6.53
CA MET A 10 14.75 0.58 6.98
C MET A 10 15.41 1.18 8.21
N ALA A 11 15.36 2.51 8.38
CA ALA A 11 15.80 3.21 9.59
C ALA A 11 14.83 3.06 10.77
N GLY A 12 13.68 2.38 10.59
CA GLY A 12 12.69 2.12 11.65
C GLY A 12 11.67 3.24 11.84
N GLU A 13 11.62 4.22 10.94
CA GLU A 13 10.60 5.26 10.96
C GLU A 13 9.20 4.67 10.75
N THR A 14 8.21 5.24 11.43
CA THR A 14 6.80 4.92 11.17
C THR A 14 6.23 5.94 10.20
N ILE A 15 5.77 5.46 9.06
CA ILE A 15 5.26 6.26 7.95
C ILE A 15 3.73 6.26 7.98
N ALA A 16 3.15 7.45 7.95
CA ALA A 16 1.73 7.65 7.69
C ALA A 16 1.54 7.95 6.20
N ALA A 17 0.61 7.26 5.55
CA ALA A 17 0.29 7.45 4.14
C ALA A 17 -1.23 7.63 3.94
N THR A 18 -1.62 8.10 2.76
CA THR A 18 -3.02 8.20 2.34
C THR A 18 -3.26 7.42 1.05
N TRP A 19 -4.50 6.95 0.81
CA TRP A 19 -4.89 6.30 -0.43
C TRP A 19 -5.35 7.30 -1.48
N ILE A 20 -5.03 7.04 -2.73
CA ILE A 20 -5.68 7.63 -3.92
C ILE A 20 -6.46 6.53 -4.64
N ASN A 21 -7.77 6.55 -4.45
CA ASN A 21 -8.71 5.64 -5.10
C ASN A 21 -9.44 6.28 -6.29
N THR A 22 -9.58 7.60 -6.34
CA THR A 22 -10.24 8.30 -7.47
C THR A 22 -9.43 8.22 -8.77
N GLY A 23 -8.12 8.00 -8.68
CA GLY A 23 -7.23 8.09 -9.84
C GLY A 23 -7.06 9.53 -10.36
N SER A 24 -7.42 10.55 -9.58
CA SER A 24 -7.33 11.95 -9.98
C SER A 24 -5.90 12.51 -9.77
N PRO A 25 -5.28 13.10 -10.81
CA PRO A 25 -4.04 13.87 -10.66
C PRO A 25 -4.17 15.03 -9.67
N GLU A 26 -5.31 15.74 -9.69
CA GLU A 26 -5.59 16.84 -8.78
C GLU A 26 -5.68 16.37 -7.32
N ALA A 27 -6.30 15.21 -7.09
CA ALA A 27 -6.35 14.63 -5.74
C ALA A 27 -4.94 14.30 -5.24
N CYS A 28 -4.07 13.74 -6.08
CA CYS A 28 -2.66 13.50 -5.74
C CYS A 28 -1.93 14.78 -5.32
N ASP A 29 -2.08 15.84 -6.12
CA ASP A 29 -1.45 17.14 -5.85
C ASP A 29 -1.99 17.76 -4.55
N ILE A 30 -3.31 17.77 -4.37
CA ILE A 30 -3.97 18.32 -3.17
C ILE A 30 -3.50 17.61 -1.90
N VAL A 31 -3.49 16.27 -1.85
CA VAL A 31 -3.13 15.55 -0.61
C VAL A 31 -1.67 15.74 -0.26
N VAL A 32 -0.76 15.80 -1.25
CA VAL A 32 0.67 16.07 -1.00
C VAL A 32 0.84 17.50 -0.45
N ASN A 33 0.21 18.49 -1.06
CA ASN A 33 0.26 19.87 -0.57
C ASN A 33 -0.46 20.06 0.78
N ALA A 34 -1.39 19.18 1.12
CA ALA A 34 -2.02 19.14 2.46
C ALA A 34 -1.11 18.49 3.54
N GLY A 35 0.08 17.98 3.17
CA GLY A 35 1.08 17.46 4.09
C GLY A 35 1.24 15.94 4.10
N TRP A 36 0.55 15.20 3.21
CA TRP A 36 0.79 13.76 3.06
C TRP A 36 2.00 13.53 2.17
N ASP A 37 3.14 13.23 2.79
CA ASP A 37 4.41 13.02 2.08
C ASP A 37 4.53 11.64 1.42
N VAL A 38 3.63 10.70 1.76
CA VAL A 38 3.55 9.36 1.14
C VAL A 38 2.12 9.07 0.71
N VAL A 39 1.97 8.69 -0.56
CA VAL A 39 0.69 8.46 -1.21
C VAL A 39 0.66 7.06 -1.83
N VAL A 40 -0.37 6.29 -1.51
CA VAL A 40 -0.62 4.97 -2.11
C VAL A 40 -1.63 5.11 -3.24
N ILE A 41 -1.17 4.93 -4.46
CA ILE A 41 -2.01 4.91 -5.66
C ILE A 41 -2.57 3.50 -5.82
N ASP A 42 -3.89 3.41 -5.82
CA ASP A 42 -4.59 2.13 -5.84
C ASP A 42 -5.03 1.75 -7.25
N CYS A 43 -4.37 0.74 -7.83
CA CYS A 43 -4.75 0.18 -9.11
C CYS A 43 -5.42 -1.21 -8.99
N GLU A 44 -5.75 -1.65 -7.77
CA GLU A 44 -6.51 -2.86 -7.52
C GLU A 44 -8.02 -2.55 -7.38
N HIS A 45 -8.40 -1.71 -6.43
CA HIS A 45 -9.78 -1.30 -6.17
C HIS A 45 -10.07 0.14 -6.56
N GLY A 46 -9.06 0.93 -6.85
CA GLY A 46 -9.20 2.30 -7.32
C GLY A 46 -9.71 2.40 -8.74
N ALA A 47 -10.12 3.60 -9.13
CA ALA A 47 -10.65 3.88 -10.47
C ALA A 47 -9.56 3.92 -11.57
N ALA A 48 -8.29 4.10 -11.19
CA ALA A 48 -7.20 4.20 -12.16
C ALA A 48 -6.75 2.83 -12.66
N PRO A 49 -6.76 2.58 -13.99
CA PRO A 49 -6.03 1.44 -14.53
C PRO A 49 -4.52 1.60 -14.32
N LEU A 50 -3.75 0.52 -14.49
CA LEU A 50 -2.31 0.52 -14.22
C LEU A 50 -1.57 1.68 -14.91
N GLU A 51 -1.86 1.94 -16.16
CA GLU A 51 -1.20 2.98 -16.97
C GLU A 51 -1.41 4.39 -16.40
N ASP A 52 -2.62 4.70 -15.96
CA ASP A 52 -2.96 5.98 -15.34
C ASP A 52 -2.30 6.08 -13.97
N GLY A 53 -2.34 5.01 -13.15
CA GLY A 53 -1.63 4.94 -11.86
C GLY A 53 -0.13 5.22 -12.01
N LEU A 54 0.49 4.71 -13.09
CA LEU A 54 1.89 5.00 -13.40
C LEU A 54 2.14 6.47 -13.78
N SER A 55 1.14 7.15 -14.33
CA SER A 55 1.20 8.60 -14.59
C SER A 55 1.05 9.41 -13.31
N LEU A 56 0.20 8.96 -12.38
CA LEU A 56 0.02 9.59 -11.06
C LEU A 56 1.29 9.57 -10.20
N ILE A 57 2.15 8.56 -10.35
CA ILE A 57 3.48 8.56 -9.69
C ILE A 57 4.26 9.84 -10.01
N ARG A 58 4.17 10.32 -11.24
CA ARG A 58 4.87 11.55 -11.66
C ARG A 58 4.27 12.78 -11.01
N VAL A 59 2.96 12.84 -10.86
CA VAL A 59 2.26 13.93 -10.18
C VAL A 59 2.67 14.00 -8.72
N VAL A 60 2.58 12.87 -7.99
CA VAL A 60 3.01 12.79 -6.59
C VAL A 60 4.47 13.24 -6.42
N GLN A 61 5.37 12.76 -7.30
CA GLN A 61 6.78 13.15 -7.25
C GLN A 61 7.04 14.61 -7.60
N ALA A 62 6.27 15.18 -8.54
CA ALA A 62 6.37 16.59 -8.90
C ALA A 62 5.91 17.51 -7.75
N ALA A 63 4.90 17.08 -6.99
CA ALA A 63 4.44 17.77 -5.79
C ALA A 63 5.39 17.61 -4.58
N GLY A 64 6.44 16.79 -4.68
CA GLY A 64 7.42 16.54 -3.62
C GLY A 64 7.13 15.32 -2.74
N GLY A 65 6.07 14.58 -3.04
CA GLY A 65 5.68 13.36 -2.32
C GLY A 65 6.39 12.10 -2.83
N GLN A 66 6.17 11.00 -2.12
CA GLN A 66 6.67 9.66 -2.45
C GLN A 66 5.50 8.76 -2.77
N ALA A 67 5.54 8.12 -3.96
CA ALA A 67 4.46 7.26 -4.42
C ALA A 67 4.74 5.79 -4.11
N VAL A 68 3.71 5.12 -3.61
CA VAL A 68 3.58 3.66 -3.55
C VAL A 68 2.50 3.26 -4.53
N LEU A 69 2.70 2.21 -5.30
CA LEU A 69 1.70 1.70 -6.24
C LEU A 69 1.16 0.37 -5.73
N ARG A 70 -0.14 0.29 -5.43
CA ARG A 70 -0.79 -1.00 -5.28
C ARG A 70 -1.15 -1.51 -6.68
N VAL A 71 -0.48 -2.59 -7.07
CA VAL A 71 -0.69 -3.20 -8.40
C VAL A 71 -1.99 -4.03 -8.42
N PRO A 72 -2.64 -4.19 -9.59
CA PRO A 72 -3.90 -4.93 -9.68
C PRO A 72 -3.74 -6.45 -9.48
N ASP A 73 -2.56 -6.98 -9.75
CA ASP A 73 -2.27 -8.42 -9.63
C ASP A 73 -0.76 -8.69 -9.51
N SER A 74 -0.40 -9.95 -9.28
CA SER A 74 0.99 -10.40 -9.10
C SER A 74 1.63 -10.95 -10.39
N SER A 75 1.04 -10.73 -11.58
CA SER A 75 1.59 -11.25 -12.82
C SER A 75 2.94 -10.63 -13.19
N ASP A 76 3.82 -11.43 -13.81
CA ASP A 76 5.13 -10.95 -14.30
C ASP A 76 4.99 -9.71 -15.19
N THR A 77 3.96 -9.68 -16.04
CA THR A 77 3.69 -8.55 -16.94
C THR A 77 3.34 -7.29 -16.17
N THR A 78 2.46 -7.37 -15.18
CA THR A 78 2.07 -6.25 -14.32
C THR A 78 3.27 -5.72 -13.57
N LEU A 79 4.00 -6.58 -12.87
CA LEU A 79 5.16 -6.20 -12.07
C LEU A 79 6.25 -5.55 -12.93
N LYS A 80 6.60 -6.16 -14.07
CA LYS A 80 7.57 -5.63 -15.01
C LYS A 80 7.17 -4.24 -15.52
N ARG A 81 5.91 -4.06 -15.94
CA ARG A 81 5.41 -2.76 -16.42
C ARG A 81 5.45 -1.69 -15.34
N ALA A 82 5.03 -2.02 -14.12
CA ALA A 82 5.10 -1.10 -12.99
C ALA A 82 6.53 -0.62 -12.73
N LEU A 83 7.47 -1.54 -12.62
CA LEU A 83 8.88 -1.24 -12.32
C LEU A 83 9.58 -0.51 -13.48
N ASP A 84 9.31 -0.88 -14.72
CA ASP A 84 9.88 -0.23 -15.91
C ASP A 84 9.39 1.22 -16.05
N ARG A 85 8.16 1.51 -15.66
CA ARG A 85 7.58 2.85 -15.63
C ARG A 85 7.98 3.69 -14.42
N GLY A 86 8.76 3.11 -13.49
CA GLY A 86 9.43 3.83 -12.41
C GLY A 86 8.75 3.76 -11.06
N ALA A 87 7.84 2.79 -10.84
CA ALA A 87 7.42 2.45 -9.49
C ALA A 87 8.63 1.87 -8.73
N GLN A 88 8.99 2.49 -7.60
CA GLN A 88 10.07 2.02 -6.73
C GLN A 88 9.52 1.35 -5.47
N SER A 89 8.27 1.61 -5.13
CA SER A 89 7.57 1.03 -3.99
C SER A 89 6.25 0.44 -4.49
N ILE A 90 6.05 -0.84 -4.29
CA ILE A 90 4.84 -1.55 -4.74
C ILE A 90 4.20 -2.33 -3.60
N ILE A 91 2.86 -2.41 -3.62
CA ILE A 91 2.07 -3.34 -2.82
C ILE A 91 1.46 -4.37 -3.78
N VAL A 92 1.69 -5.65 -3.52
CA VAL A 92 1.19 -6.76 -4.34
C VAL A 92 0.10 -7.49 -3.55
N PRO A 93 -1.15 -7.54 -4.08
CA PRO A 93 -2.28 -8.12 -3.35
C PRO A 93 -2.27 -9.65 -3.33
N MET A 94 -3.03 -10.25 -2.41
CA MET A 94 -3.41 -11.66 -2.34
C MET A 94 -2.23 -12.65 -2.37
N VAL A 95 -1.19 -12.40 -1.59
CA VAL A 95 -0.02 -13.28 -1.53
C VAL A 95 -0.18 -14.31 -0.41
N ASN A 96 -0.66 -15.48 -0.78
CA ASN A 96 -1.13 -16.51 0.16
C ASN A 96 -0.14 -17.69 0.35
N SER A 97 0.96 -17.71 -0.40
CA SER A 97 1.92 -18.81 -0.35
C SER A 97 3.36 -18.36 -0.58
N VAL A 98 4.30 -19.16 -0.10
CA VAL A 98 5.74 -18.97 -0.35
C VAL A 98 6.06 -19.03 -1.85
N ALA A 99 5.36 -19.88 -2.61
CA ALA A 99 5.54 -20.00 -4.05
C ALA A 99 5.19 -18.69 -4.77
N GLN A 100 4.08 -18.04 -4.41
CA GLN A 100 3.70 -16.74 -4.92
C GLN A 100 4.73 -15.66 -4.54
N ALA A 101 5.15 -15.60 -3.27
CA ALA A 101 6.17 -14.63 -2.83
C ALA A 101 7.48 -14.79 -3.61
N LYS A 102 7.95 -16.02 -3.84
CA LYS A 102 9.13 -16.31 -4.68
C LYS A 102 8.94 -15.88 -6.13
N ALA A 103 7.76 -16.12 -6.71
CA ALA A 103 7.45 -15.69 -8.08
C ALA A 103 7.48 -14.18 -8.21
N ILE A 104 6.87 -13.45 -7.26
CA ILE A 104 6.89 -11.98 -7.19
C ILE A 104 8.33 -11.45 -7.10
N ALA A 105 9.12 -11.94 -6.13
CA ALA A 105 10.51 -11.53 -5.97
C ALA A 105 11.32 -11.78 -7.25
N ARG A 106 11.16 -12.95 -7.86
CA ARG A 106 11.81 -13.31 -9.13
C ARG A 106 11.43 -12.36 -10.27
N SER A 107 10.16 -11.94 -10.37
CA SER A 107 9.68 -11.01 -11.40
C SER A 107 10.15 -9.57 -11.16
N CYS A 108 10.44 -9.21 -9.92
CA CYS A 108 10.91 -7.87 -9.55
C CYS A 108 12.42 -7.69 -9.71
N LEU A 109 13.20 -8.75 -9.57
CA LEU A 109 14.66 -8.70 -9.55
C LEU A 109 15.28 -9.07 -10.91
N TYR A 110 16.32 -8.35 -11.30
CA TYR A 110 17.12 -8.71 -12.49
C TYR A 110 18.01 -9.95 -12.25
N PRO A 111 18.36 -10.70 -13.32
CA PRO A 111 19.36 -11.76 -13.21
C PRO A 111 20.70 -11.24 -12.62
N PRO A 112 21.41 -12.05 -11.83
CA PRO A 112 21.15 -13.47 -11.52
C PRO A 112 20.17 -13.68 -10.33
N ARG A 113 19.73 -12.63 -9.63
CA ARG A 113 18.84 -12.74 -8.45
C ARG A 113 17.38 -13.07 -8.80
N GLY A 114 16.95 -12.73 -10.00
CA GLY A 114 15.59 -12.94 -10.48
C GLY A 114 15.53 -13.19 -11.98
N ALA A 115 14.36 -12.90 -12.57
CA ALA A 115 14.10 -13.09 -14.00
C ALA A 115 13.40 -11.90 -14.66
N ARG A 116 13.43 -10.71 -14.04
CA ARG A 116 12.85 -9.49 -14.63
C ARG A 116 13.46 -9.26 -16.01
N GLY A 117 12.58 -9.08 -17.02
CA GLY A 117 13.01 -8.77 -18.39
C GLY A 117 13.79 -7.45 -18.46
N TYR A 118 14.83 -7.41 -19.26
CA TYR A 118 15.74 -6.27 -19.35
C TYR A 118 15.34 -5.30 -20.45
N ALA A 119 15.06 -4.06 -20.07
CA ALA A 119 14.83 -2.95 -20.99
C ALA A 119 15.44 -1.63 -20.44
N ALA A 120 16.45 -1.72 -19.57
CA ALA A 120 17.01 -0.57 -18.86
C ALA A 120 17.31 0.65 -19.76
N PRO A 121 17.83 0.53 -20.99
CA PRO A 121 18.18 1.70 -21.79
C PRO A 121 16.97 2.59 -22.16
N ILE A 122 15.73 2.06 -22.13
CA ILE A 122 14.54 2.77 -22.63
C ILE A 122 13.45 2.97 -21.59
N VAL A 123 13.66 2.51 -20.35
CA VAL A 123 12.63 2.58 -19.30
C VAL A 123 12.83 3.74 -18.34
N ARG A 124 11.74 4.25 -17.77
CA ARG A 124 11.80 5.36 -16.81
C ARG A 124 12.54 4.98 -15.52
N GLY A 125 12.44 3.73 -15.06
CA GLY A 125 13.11 3.26 -13.86
C GLY A 125 14.61 3.52 -13.86
N SER A 126 15.27 3.42 -15.01
CA SER A 126 16.68 3.73 -15.20
C SER A 126 16.96 5.19 -15.60
N LEU A 127 15.94 6.05 -15.64
CA LEU A 127 16.00 7.39 -16.25
C LEU A 127 16.41 7.32 -17.73
N TYR A 128 15.80 6.39 -18.46
CA TYR A 128 16.04 6.15 -19.90
C TYR A 128 17.52 5.83 -20.22
N GLY A 129 18.13 4.98 -19.40
CA GLY A 129 19.52 4.55 -19.53
C GLY A 129 20.53 5.51 -18.88
N ARG A 130 20.10 6.65 -18.31
CA ARG A 130 21.03 7.59 -17.64
C ARG A 130 21.69 7.00 -16.39
N ARG A 131 21.04 6.03 -15.71
CA ARG A 131 21.61 5.26 -14.62
C ARG A 131 22.34 4.03 -15.20
N ALA A 132 23.64 4.14 -15.42
CA ALA A 132 24.44 3.08 -16.03
C ALA A 132 24.49 1.78 -15.18
N ASP A 133 24.40 1.89 -13.86
CA ASP A 133 24.44 0.78 -12.89
C ASP A 133 23.03 0.27 -12.50
N TYR A 134 21.98 0.69 -13.23
CA TYR A 134 20.60 0.39 -12.84
C TYR A 134 20.31 -1.10 -12.70
N ALA A 135 20.73 -1.91 -13.66
CA ALA A 135 20.46 -3.36 -13.63
C ALA A 135 21.10 -4.04 -12.40
N GLN A 136 22.26 -3.58 -11.99
CA GLN A 136 23.00 -4.12 -10.84
C GLN A 136 22.41 -3.65 -9.50
N LYS A 137 21.89 -2.41 -9.45
CA LYS A 137 21.47 -1.75 -8.19
C LYS A 137 19.98 -1.50 -8.05
N ALA A 138 19.14 -1.83 -9.06
CA ALA A 138 17.71 -1.59 -9.00
C ALA A 138 17.05 -2.20 -7.75
N HIS A 139 17.54 -3.35 -7.29
CA HIS A 139 17.04 -4.05 -6.12
C HIS A 139 17.27 -3.28 -4.81
N GLU A 140 18.29 -2.44 -4.72
CA GLU A 140 18.59 -1.62 -3.54
C GLU A 140 17.49 -0.56 -3.31
N ASP A 141 16.97 -0.01 -4.41
CA ASP A 141 15.95 1.04 -4.41
C ASP A 141 14.51 0.50 -4.50
N LEU A 142 14.32 -0.81 -4.62
CA LEU A 142 13.01 -1.41 -4.74
C LEU A 142 12.45 -1.79 -3.36
N LEU A 143 11.25 -1.33 -3.05
CA LEU A 143 10.47 -1.71 -1.87
C LEU A 143 9.29 -2.58 -2.33
N VAL A 144 9.33 -3.88 -2.01
CA VAL A 144 8.25 -4.82 -2.32
C VAL A 144 7.51 -5.19 -1.06
N MET A 145 6.25 -4.80 -1.00
CA MET A 145 5.31 -5.13 0.06
C MET A 145 4.31 -6.16 -0.47
N VAL A 146 4.09 -7.25 0.25
CA VAL A 146 3.11 -8.29 -0.10
C VAL A 146 1.92 -8.24 0.85
N GLN A 147 0.68 -8.27 0.33
CA GLN A 147 -0.50 -8.25 1.19
C GLN A 147 -0.71 -9.62 1.84
N CYS A 148 -0.72 -9.60 3.18
CA CYS A 148 -1.08 -10.72 4.04
C CYS A 148 -2.53 -10.53 4.49
N GLU A 149 -3.46 -11.07 3.72
CA GLU A 149 -4.89 -10.80 3.84
C GLU A 149 -5.76 -12.06 3.69
N HIS A 150 -5.15 -13.22 3.80
CA HIS A 150 -5.81 -14.51 3.82
C HIS A 150 -5.21 -15.38 4.92
N VAL A 151 -6.00 -16.28 5.51
CA VAL A 151 -5.54 -17.18 6.57
C VAL A 151 -4.34 -18.04 6.15
N ASP A 152 -4.25 -18.42 4.88
CA ASP A 152 -3.10 -19.18 4.34
C ASP A 152 -1.82 -18.34 4.36
N ALA A 153 -1.91 -17.02 4.07
CA ALA A 153 -0.77 -16.13 4.19
C ALA A 153 -0.25 -16.06 5.63
N VAL A 154 -1.14 -16.05 6.61
CA VAL A 154 -0.77 -16.08 8.04
C VAL A 154 0.01 -17.35 8.39
N ALA A 155 -0.47 -18.51 7.90
CA ALA A 155 0.19 -19.80 8.13
C ALA A 155 1.61 -19.87 7.54
N HIS A 156 1.86 -19.15 6.43
CA HIS A 156 3.13 -19.14 5.70
C HIS A 156 3.99 -17.90 5.94
N LEU A 157 3.57 -16.97 6.80
CA LEU A 157 4.18 -15.64 6.94
C LEU A 157 5.68 -15.69 7.26
N LYS A 158 6.11 -16.63 8.11
CA LYS A 158 7.52 -16.82 8.46
C LYS A 158 8.38 -17.17 7.22
N ASP A 159 7.88 -18.06 6.39
CA ASP A 159 8.60 -18.51 5.19
C ASP A 159 8.52 -17.46 4.07
N ILE A 160 7.41 -16.71 3.97
CA ILE A 160 7.30 -15.55 3.09
C ILE A 160 8.31 -14.47 3.48
N ALA A 161 8.48 -14.22 4.78
CA ALA A 161 9.45 -13.26 5.30
C ALA A 161 10.90 -13.61 4.95
N ALA A 162 11.21 -14.89 4.75
CA ALA A 162 12.54 -15.37 4.38
C ALA A 162 12.84 -15.27 2.88
N VAL A 163 11.87 -14.85 2.05
CA VAL A 163 12.07 -14.71 0.60
C VAL A 163 12.89 -13.46 0.31
N ASP A 164 14.08 -13.62 -0.26
CA ASP A 164 14.92 -12.50 -0.72
C ASP A 164 14.17 -11.67 -1.78
N GLY A 165 14.08 -10.36 -1.55
CA GLY A 165 13.35 -9.42 -2.40
C GLY A 165 11.94 -9.09 -1.91
N ILE A 166 11.48 -9.65 -0.78
CA ILE A 166 10.28 -9.20 -0.06
C ILE A 166 10.73 -8.37 1.15
N ASP A 167 10.31 -7.12 1.24
CA ASP A 167 10.74 -6.18 2.27
C ASP A 167 9.75 -6.04 3.44
N MET A 168 8.44 -6.28 3.19
CA MET A 168 7.38 -6.00 4.15
C MET A 168 6.14 -6.86 3.87
N ALA A 169 5.41 -7.25 4.92
CA ALA A 169 4.04 -7.73 4.80
C ALA A 169 3.06 -6.58 5.11
N PHE A 170 2.10 -6.37 4.21
CA PHE A 170 1.02 -5.41 4.38
C PHE A 170 -0.26 -6.16 4.78
N VAL A 171 -0.78 -5.89 5.96
CA VAL A 171 -1.96 -6.60 6.49
C VAL A 171 -3.22 -5.93 5.99
N GLY A 172 -4.05 -6.66 5.24
CA GLY A 172 -5.39 -6.27 4.80
C GLY A 172 -6.47 -6.84 5.74
N PRO A 173 -6.95 -6.11 6.75
CA PRO A 173 -7.84 -6.67 7.78
C PRO A 173 -9.21 -7.06 7.25
N ASN A 174 -9.73 -6.40 6.21
CA ASN A 174 -11.05 -6.70 5.65
C ASN A 174 -11.05 -8.06 4.95
N ASP A 175 -10.11 -8.28 4.02
CA ASP A 175 -10.00 -9.54 3.29
C ASP A 175 -9.57 -10.67 4.22
N LEU A 176 -8.70 -10.39 5.20
CA LEU A 176 -8.35 -11.35 6.23
C LEU A 176 -9.58 -11.81 7.02
N SER A 177 -10.48 -10.88 7.39
CA SER A 177 -11.74 -11.24 8.05
C SER A 177 -12.65 -12.05 7.13
N GLY A 178 -12.73 -11.69 5.86
CA GLY A 178 -13.47 -12.43 4.83
C GLY A 178 -12.95 -13.86 4.65
N SER A 179 -11.62 -14.06 4.70
CA SER A 179 -10.99 -15.38 4.53
C SER A 179 -11.38 -16.42 5.60
N ILE A 180 -11.91 -15.96 6.73
CA ILE A 180 -12.41 -16.81 7.82
C ILE A 180 -13.93 -16.69 8.01
N GLY A 181 -14.64 -16.15 7.01
CA GLY A 181 -16.11 -16.02 7.04
C GLY A 181 -16.65 -14.90 7.95
N LEU A 182 -15.81 -13.95 8.34
CA LEU A 182 -16.13 -12.86 9.27
C LEU A 182 -16.04 -11.48 8.59
N LEU A 183 -16.40 -11.37 7.30
CA LEU A 183 -16.34 -10.13 6.54
C LEU A 183 -16.99 -8.98 7.32
N GLU A 184 -16.33 -7.81 7.35
CA GLU A 184 -16.73 -6.60 8.09
C GLU A 184 -16.73 -6.70 9.63
N GLN A 185 -16.42 -7.87 10.22
CA GLN A 185 -16.36 -8.06 11.66
C GLN A 185 -14.94 -7.82 12.22
N LEU A 186 -14.41 -6.62 12.02
CA LEU A 186 -13.00 -6.30 12.29
C LEU A 186 -12.59 -6.39 13.77
N GLU A 187 -13.57 -6.36 14.67
CA GLU A 187 -13.38 -6.49 16.12
C GLU A 187 -13.57 -7.93 16.64
N HIS A 188 -13.89 -8.90 15.75
CA HIS A 188 -14.13 -10.27 16.16
C HIS A 188 -12.89 -10.89 16.82
N PRO A 189 -13.04 -11.68 17.93
CA PRO A 189 -11.92 -12.25 18.67
C PRO A 189 -10.97 -13.11 17.81
N GLU A 190 -11.51 -13.89 16.87
CA GLU A 190 -10.69 -14.73 15.99
C GLU A 190 -9.81 -13.88 15.05
N LEU A 191 -10.34 -12.79 14.50
CA LEU A 191 -9.54 -11.89 13.68
C LEU A 191 -8.46 -11.19 14.51
N LYS A 192 -8.79 -10.77 15.75
CA LYS A 192 -7.80 -10.21 16.69
C LYS A 192 -6.66 -11.21 16.96
N LYS A 193 -6.99 -12.49 17.14
CA LYS A 193 -6.00 -13.54 17.33
C LYS A 193 -5.10 -13.71 16.11
N LEU A 194 -5.65 -13.71 14.90
CA LEU A 194 -4.85 -13.76 13.66
C LEU A 194 -3.93 -12.55 13.52
N LYS A 195 -4.42 -11.34 13.80
CA LYS A 195 -3.58 -10.12 13.80
C LYS A 195 -2.43 -10.24 14.81
N GLN A 196 -2.68 -10.71 16.01
CA GLN A 196 -1.63 -10.97 17.02
C GLN A 196 -0.62 -12.03 16.57
N GLN A 197 -1.07 -13.09 15.89
CA GLN A 197 -0.19 -14.11 15.32
C GLN A 197 0.72 -13.51 14.24
N ILE A 198 0.18 -12.67 13.34
CA ILE A 198 0.96 -11.94 12.34
C ILE A 198 2.03 -11.08 13.01
N GLU A 199 1.63 -10.27 14.00
CA GLU A 199 2.52 -9.37 14.73
C GLU A 199 3.65 -10.11 15.45
N GLN A 200 3.33 -11.24 16.08
CA GLN A 200 4.32 -12.08 16.74
C GLN A 200 5.28 -12.72 15.72
N THR A 201 4.75 -13.33 14.66
CA THR A 201 5.56 -13.97 13.62
C THR A 201 6.48 -12.96 12.93
N ALA A 202 5.97 -11.76 12.61
CA ALA A 202 6.76 -10.71 11.99
C ALA A 202 7.90 -10.24 12.91
N ARG A 203 7.63 -10.08 14.20
CA ARG A 203 8.66 -9.71 15.20
C ARG A 203 9.76 -10.75 15.27
N GLU A 204 9.40 -12.05 15.34
CA GLU A 204 10.37 -13.16 15.40
C GLU A 204 11.19 -13.29 14.12
N ALA A 205 10.57 -13.03 12.96
CA ALA A 205 11.23 -13.09 11.65
C ALA A 205 11.99 -11.80 11.28
N GLY A 206 11.89 -10.73 12.06
CA GLY A 206 12.44 -9.42 11.70
C GLY A 206 11.75 -8.79 10.47
N LEU A 207 10.52 -9.23 10.14
CA LEU A 207 9.74 -8.70 9.02
C LEU A 207 9.03 -7.42 9.42
N ARG A 208 9.08 -6.41 8.56
CA ARG A 208 8.32 -5.16 8.78
C ARG A 208 6.87 -5.36 8.41
N LEU A 209 5.99 -4.66 9.14
CA LEU A 209 4.56 -4.67 8.91
C LEU A 209 4.04 -3.32 8.41
N GLY A 210 3.15 -3.39 7.43
CA GLY A 210 2.25 -2.32 7.04
C GLY A 210 0.80 -2.72 7.25
N THR A 211 -0.11 -1.75 7.33
CA THR A 211 -1.56 -1.97 7.41
C THR A 211 -2.34 -0.69 7.09
N ILE A 212 -3.66 -0.80 7.06
CA ILE A 212 -4.58 0.35 7.02
C ILE A 212 -5.06 0.72 8.43
N THR A 213 -5.51 1.97 8.58
CA THR A 213 -6.29 2.37 9.76
C THR A 213 -7.66 1.71 9.71
N GLY A 214 -8.24 1.48 10.89
CA GLY A 214 -9.54 0.81 11.03
C GLY A 214 -9.46 -0.35 12.01
N GLY A 215 -10.60 -1.03 12.24
CA GLY A 215 -10.66 -2.14 13.18
C GLY A 215 -10.32 -1.73 14.61
N GLY A 216 -10.73 -0.52 15.04
CA GLY A 216 -10.70 -0.06 16.42
C GLY A 216 -9.32 0.33 16.97
N ARG A 217 -8.25 0.28 16.17
CA ARG A 217 -6.88 0.62 16.64
C ARG A 217 -6.44 1.98 16.11
N SER A 218 -5.94 2.81 17.02
CA SER A 218 -5.32 4.10 16.71
C SER A 218 -3.95 3.94 16.03
N TYR A 219 -3.44 5.01 15.42
CA TYR A 219 -2.07 5.06 14.88
C TYR A 219 -1.01 4.71 15.92
N ALA A 220 -1.19 5.18 17.15
CA ALA A 220 -0.25 4.91 18.27
C ALA A 220 -0.22 3.41 18.59
N GLU A 221 -1.37 2.78 18.74
CA GLU A 221 -1.50 1.35 19.03
C GLU A 221 -0.93 0.49 17.89
N LEU A 222 -1.17 0.86 16.62
CA LEU A 222 -0.57 0.17 15.48
C LEU A 222 0.96 0.28 15.50
N ARG A 223 1.50 1.49 15.75
CA ARG A 223 2.95 1.70 15.89
C ARG A 223 3.56 0.87 17.00
N GLU A 224 2.92 0.82 18.17
CA GLU A 224 3.35 0.02 19.32
C GLU A 224 3.32 -1.49 19.02
N ALA A 225 2.35 -1.94 18.25
CA ALA A 225 2.26 -3.33 17.78
C ALA A 225 3.33 -3.70 16.74
N GLY A 226 4.09 -2.73 16.22
CA GLY A 226 5.21 -2.97 15.32
C GLY A 226 4.97 -2.59 13.87
N TYR A 227 3.81 -2.02 13.53
CA TYR A 227 3.56 -1.52 12.18
C TYR A 227 4.41 -0.27 11.91
N ARG A 228 5.02 -0.23 10.73
CA ARG A 228 5.89 0.87 10.29
C ARG A 228 5.38 1.60 9.06
N PHE A 229 4.43 1.03 8.35
CA PHE A 229 3.76 1.65 7.22
C PHE A 229 2.24 1.59 7.45
N ILE A 230 1.63 2.74 7.77
CA ILE A 230 0.22 2.81 8.17
C ILE A 230 -0.51 3.72 7.20
N VAL A 231 -1.42 3.16 6.41
CA VAL A 231 -2.18 3.93 5.44
C VAL A 231 -3.52 4.36 6.07
N GLY A 232 -3.74 5.66 6.07
CA GLY A 232 -4.90 6.31 6.67
C GLY A 232 -6.08 6.42 5.69
N PRO A 233 -6.82 7.54 5.75
CA PRO A 233 -8.01 7.73 4.94
C PRO A 233 -7.70 7.75 3.44
N SER A 234 -8.71 7.50 2.62
CA SER A 234 -8.63 7.68 1.18
C SER A 234 -9.13 9.06 0.76
N ASP A 235 -8.69 9.51 -0.42
CA ASP A 235 -9.20 10.72 -1.07
C ASP A 235 -10.75 10.67 -1.22
N VAL A 236 -11.31 9.51 -1.57
CA VAL A 236 -12.76 9.28 -1.60
C VAL A 236 -13.39 9.52 -0.22
N GLY A 237 -12.82 8.93 0.84
CA GLY A 237 -13.33 9.07 2.19
C GLY A 237 -13.23 10.50 2.71
N LEU A 238 -12.12 11.17 2.44
CA LEU A 238 -11.91 12.59 2.80
C LEU A 238 -12.90 13.49 2.09
N LEU A 239 -13.06 13.36 0.77
CA LEU A 239 -13.99 14.17 -0.01
C LEU A 239 -15.44 13.92 0.38
N PHE A 240 -15.85 12.65 0.51
CA PHE A 240 -17.21 12.29 0.91
C PHE A 240 -17.55 12.81 2.32
N GLY A 241 -16.61 12.65 3.26
CA GLY A 241 -16.79 13.12 4.63
C GLY A 241 -16.95 14.64 4.70
N ALA A 242 -16.07 15.39 4.06
CA ALA A 242 -16.12 16.86 4.02
C ALA A 242 -17.39 17.38 3.31
N ALA A 243 -17.74 16.80 2.16
CA ALA A 243 -18.95 17.18 1.42
C ALA A 243 -20.23 16.91 2.21
N ARG A 244 -20.30 15.76 2.89
CA ARG A 244 -21.43 15.41 3.76
C ARG A 244 -21.56 16.37 4.95
N GLN A 245 -20.45 16.68 5.60
CA GLN A 245 -20.43 17.61 6.72
C GLN A 245 -20.92 19.00 6.28
N ALA A 246 -20.37 19.56 5.22
CA ALA A 246 -20.77 20.87 4.70
C ALA A 246 -22.26 20.91 4.32
N HIS A 247 -22.77 19.85 3.69
CA HIS A 247 -24.19 19.74 3.36
C HIS A 247 -25.09 19.71 4.62
N GLN A 248 -24.70 18.98 5.65
CA GLN A 248 -25.44 18.91 6.91
C GLN A 248 -25.47 20.26 7.64
N GLU A 249 -24.35 20.97 7.67
CA GLU A 249 -24.23 22.31 8.25
C GLU A 249 -25.16 23.30 7.53
N MET A 250 -25.15 23.30 6.19
CA MET A 250 -26.03 24.14 5.38
C MET A 250 -27.54 23.84 5.65
N LEU A 251 -27.93 22.57 5.71
CA LEU A 251 -29.32 22.18 6.02
C LEU A 251 -29.73 22.60 7.41
N ALA A 252 -28.88 22.52 8.41
CA ALA A 252 -29.15 22.96 9.77
C ALA A 252 -29.40 24.48 9.84
N GLU A 253 -28.68 25.27 9.08
CA GLU A 253 -28.87 26.72 8.98
C GLU A 253 -30.19 27.09 8.28
N LEU A 254 -30.53 26.36 7.19
CA LEU A 254 -31.73 26.61 6.41
C LEU A 254 -33.04 26.13 7.09
N SER A 255 -32.96 25.16 7.99
CA SER A 255 -34.10 24.56 8.67
C SER A 255 -33.85 24.44 10.18
N PRO A 256 -33.83 25.53 10.95
CA PRO A 256 -33.64 25.51 12.38
C PRO A 256 -34.80 24.71 13.05
N GLY A 257 -34.52 23.48 13.46
CA GLY A 257 -35.49 22.57 14.10
C GLY A 257 -35.71 21.22 13.41
N ALA A 258 -35.15 20.99 12.23
CA ALA A 258 -35.12 19.66 11.62
C ALA A 258 -34.07 18.78 12.32
N LYS A 259 -34.51 17.72 13.01
CA LYS A 259 -33.60 16.70 13.54
C LYS A 259 -32.80 16.06 12.37
N ALA A 260 -31.49 16.14 12.39
CA ALA A 260 -30.64 15.47 11.46
C ALA A 260 -30.93 13.96 11.47
N ALA A 261 -31.45 13.43 10.37
CA ALA A 261 -31.54 12.00 10.16
C ALA A 261 -30.07 11.49 9.93
N SER A 262 -29.57 10.72 10.86
CA SER A 262 -28.26 10.05 10.72
C SER A 262 -28.39 8.85 9.78
N PRO A 263 -27.79 8.84 8.60
CA PRO A 263 -27.49 7.59 7.92
C PRO A 263 -26.15 7.07 8.48
N SER A 264 -26.21 5.93 9.16
CA SER A 264 -25.02 5.16 9.50
C SER A 264 -24.47 4.53 8.23
N LEU A 265 -23.41 5.09 7.67
CA LEU A 265 -22.52 4.37 6.77
C LEU A 265 -21.24 4.13 7.54
N THR A 266 -21.08 2.94 8.06
CA THR A 266 -19.81 2.39 8.53
C THR A 266 -19.06 1.83 7.32
N TYR A 267 -17.96 2.46 6.97
CA TYR A 267 -16.90 1.85 6.17
C TYR A 267 -15.74 1.50 7.07
#